data_3bc6e3d9f17e766163b63329e69a36a6
#
_entry.id   3bc6e3d9f17e766163b63329e69a36a6
#
_cell.length_a   1.000
_cell.length_b   1.000
_cell.length_c   1.000
_cell.angle_alpha   90.00
_cell.angle_beta   90.00
_cell.angle_gamma   90.00
#
_symmetry.space_group_name_H-M   'P 1'
#
loop_
_entity.id
_entity.type
_entity.pdbx_description
1 polymer ?
#
loop_
_entity_poly.entity_id
_entity_poly.type
_entity_poly.pdbx_seq_one_letter_code
_entity_poly.pdbx_strand_id
1 'polypeptide(L)'
;MVWIGGGEFSMGGPGVAATVALRSGLGAGEPMCTGLRDGFTDSDPIHRVFVDGFWMDETEVTNDQFARFVAATGYRTVAEYAPKAEDFPGADPALLVPGAAVFVRPEGPVTLEDPLQWWRYVPGAQWRHPEGPGSDIDGKGNRPVVHVAYADAEAYARWAGKRLPTEAEWEIAARGDLDAKTYAWGDERLDTAGHWRCNAFQGRFPDADAALDGFRGIAPVRQYAPNGLGLYDVAGNVWEWCSDWYRPDTYRLRAANGGVVRNPRGPSDSLDPDEPGVPKRVHRGGSFLCSDQYCARFLIGTRGKGAVDTGSSHLGFRCVREGPGPVAGGL
;
A
#
# COMPACT_ATOMS: atom_id res chain seq x y z
N MET A 1 -9.25 16.82 0.70
CA MET A 1 -9.17 16.16 -0.63
C MET A 1 -8.60 17.13 -1.63
N VAL A 2 -7.79 16.66 -2.55
CA VAL A 2 -7.26 17.43 -3.69
C VAL A 2 -7.90 16.95 -4.99
N TRP A 3 -7.99 17.84 -5.97
CA TRP A 3 -8.48 17.53 -7.30
C TRP A 3 -7.35 16.95 -8.14
N ILE A 4 -7.56 15.78 -8.68
CA ILE A 4 -6.70 15.15 -9.67
C ILE A 4 -7.33 15.39 -11.04
N GLY A 5 -6.67 16.17 -11.89
CA GLY A 5 -7.24 16.62 -13.17
C GLY A 5 -7.50 15.52 -14.19
N GLY A 6 -7.06 14.30 -13.91
CA GLY A 6 -7.07 13.20 -14.86
C GLY A 6 -6.08 13.41 -16.00
N GLY A 7 -6.16 12.56 -17.00
CA GLY A 7 -5.28 12.65 -18.18
C GLY A 7 -4.69 11.33 -18.58
N GLU A 8 -3.84 11.38 -19.60
CA GLU A 8 -3.11 10.23 -20.11
C GLU A 8 -1.71 10.16 -19.48
N PHE A 9 -1.31 8.98 -19.00
CA PHE A 9 -0.01 8.75 -18.38
C PHE A 9 0.55 7.37 -18.69
N SER A 10 1.82 7.18 -18.39
CA SER A 10 2.53 5.91 -18.48
C SER A 10 2.36 5.13 -17.17
N MET A 11 1.49 4.12 -17.17
CA MET A 11 1.21 3.27 -16.00
C MET A 11 2.17 2.08 -15.96
N GLY A 12 2.73 1.81 -14.78
CA GLY A 12 3.65 0.70 -14.53
C GLY A 12 5.10 1.13 -14.31
N GLY A 13 5.99 0.19 -14.23
CA GLY A 13 7.40 0.39 -13.93
C GLY A 13 7.79 -0.20 -12.60
N PRO A 14 9.02 -0.04 -12.13
CA PRO A 14 9.96 1.07 -12.38
C PRO A 14 10.75 0.99 -13.70
N GLY A 15 10.47 -0.01 -14.54
CA GLY A 15 11.23 -0.27 -15.73
C GLY A 15 12.61 -0.90 -15.48
N VAL A 16 13.13 -1.55 -16.51
CA VAL A 16 14.40 -2.30 -16.42
C VAL A 16 15.58 -1.41 -16.01
N ALA A 17 15.65 -0.18 -16.52
CA ALA A 17 16.76 0.73 -16.23
C ALA A 17 16.81 1.13 -14.75
N ALA A 18 15.65 1.46 -14.14
CA ALA A 18 15.57 1.79 -12.73
C ALA A 18 15.87 0.56 -11.86
N THR A 19 15.36 -0.61 -12.24
CA THR A 19 15.66 -1.87 -11.55
C THR A 19 17.18 -2.17 -11.55
N VAL A 20 17.86 -1.97 -12.70
CA VAL A 20 19.32 -2.13 -12.81
C VAL A 20 20.04 -1.11 -11.94
N ALA A 21 19.62 0.15 -11.95
CA ALA A 21 20.24 1.19 -11.11
C ALA A 21 20.09 0.90 -9.62
N LEU A 22 18.93 0.43 -9.17
CA LEU A 22 18.71 0.01 -7.79
C LEU A 22 19.58 -1.19 -7.40
N ARG A 23 19.67 -2.19 -8.28
CA ARG A 23 20.56 -3.35 -8.08
C ARG A 23 22.03 -2.97 -7.95
N SER A 24 22.50 -2.04 -8.77
CA SER A 24 23.90 -1.59 -8.74
C SER A 24 24.23 -0.72 -7.51
N GLY A 25 23.22 -0.15 -6.86
CA GLY A 25 23.36 0.58 -5.59
C GLY A 25 23.50 -0.32 -4.35
N LEU A 26 23.13 -1.60 -4.47
CA LEU A 26 23.33 -2.58 -3.41
C LEU A 26 24.78 -3.09 -3.40
N GLY A 27 25.34 -3.29 -2.21
CA GLY A 27 26.68 -3.89 -2.06
C GLY A 27 26.72 -5.31 -2.59
N ALA A 28 27.90 -5.77 -2.99
CA ALA A 28 28.08 -7.15 -3.42
C ALA A 28 27.75 -8.13 -2.28
N GLY A 29 26.78 -9.03 -2.51
CA GLY A 29 26.31 -10.00 -1.51
C GLY A 29 25.18 -9.51 -0.62
N GLU A 30 24.70 -8.25 -0.78
CA GLU A 30 23.50 -7.80 -0.09
C GLU A 30 22.25 -8.55 -0.59
N PRO A 31 21.34 -8.93 0.33
CA PRO A 31 20.09 -9.57 -0.05
C PRO A 31 19.26 -8.59 -0.89
N MET A 32 18.63 -9.11 -1.92
CA MET A 32 17.82 -8.35 -2.86
C MET A 32 16.37 -8.80 -2.77
N CYS A 33 15.44 -7.85 -2.66
CA CYS A 33 14.02 -8.18 -2.57
C CYS A 33 13.53 -8.92 -3.83
N THR A 34 12.46 -9.70 -3.68
CA THR A 34 11.88 -10.49 -4.77
C THR A 34 11.55 -9.61 -5.98
N GLY A 35 10.93 -8.44 -5.77
CA GLY A 35 10.63 -7.50 -6.86
C GLY A 35 11.86 -7.05 -7.63
N LEU A 36 12.96 -6.73 -6.94
CA LEU A 36 14.23 -6.38 -7.60
C LEU A 36 14.86 -7.58 -8.32
N ARG A 37 14.77 -8.80 -7.75
CA ARG A 37 15.26 -10.03 -8.41
C ARG A 37 14.48 -10.32 -9.69
N ASP A 38 13.16 -10.25 -9.61
CA ASP A 38 12.24 -10.64 -10.69
C ASP A 38 11.94 -9.48 -11.65
N GLY A 39 12.47 -8.28 -11.40
CA GLY A 39 12.29 -7.09 -12.23
C GLY A 39 10.90 -6.47 -12.16
N PHE A 40 10.14 -6.73 -11.08
CA PHE A 40 8.76 -6.27 -10.91
C PHE A 40 7.85 -6.64 -12.10
N THR A 41 7.90 -7.89 -12.54
CA THR A 41 7.23 -8.37 -13.76
C THR A 41 5.72 -8.21 -13.74
N ASP A 42 5.10 -8.15 -12.55
CA ASP A 42 3.68 -7.85 -12.37
C ASP A 42 3.31 -6.39 -12.65
N SER A 43 4.32 -5.53 -12.74
CA SER A 43 4.21 -4.09 -13.00
C SER A 43 4.73 -3.70 -14.38
N ASP A 44 5.05 -4.67 -15.22
CA ASP A 44 5.60 -4.51 -16.57
C ASP A 44 4.71 -5.23 -17.60
N PRO A 45 4.64 -4.78 -18.84
CA PRO A 45 5.27 -3.57 -19.40
C PRO A 45 4.53 -2.27 -19.02
N ILE A 46 5.26 -1.16 -19.06
CA ILE A 46 4.67 0.18 -19.01
C ILE A 46 3.71 0.32 -20.20
N HIS A 47 2.52 0.83 -19.94
CA HIS A 47 1.48 1.00 -20.95
C HIS A 47 0.72 2.32 -20.76
N ARG A 48 0.02 2.76 -21.81
CA ARG A 48 -0.68 4.05 -21.78
C ARG A 48 -2.08 3.87 -21.19
N VAL A 49 -2.41 4.71 -20.21
CA VAL A 49 -3.71 4.74 -19.52
C VAL A 49 -4.23 6.16 -19.49
N PHE A 50 -5.53 6.32 -19.64
CA PHE A 50 -6.24 7.58 -19.42
C PHE A 50 -7.22 7.42 -18.24
N VAL A 51 -7.25 8.40 -17.35
CA VAL A 51 -8.17 8.47 -16.21
C VAL A 51 -8.90 9.80 -16.25
N ASP A 52 -10.21 9.79 -16.03
CA ASP A 52 -11.01 11.01 -15.85
C ASP A 52 -10.63 11.70 -14.52
N GLY A 53 -10.97 12.98 -14.36
CA GLY A 53 -10.66 13.73 -13.15
C GLY A 53 -11.52 13.27 -11.95
N PHE A 54 -10.94 13.34 -10.75
CA PHE A 54 -11.57 12.91 -9.49
C PHE A 54 -10.95 13.64 -8.29
N TRP A 55 -11.62 13.56 -7.13
CA TRP A 55 -11.10 14.03 -5.85
C TRP A 55 -10.45 12.89 -5.09
N MET A 56 -9.25 13.10 -4.52
CA MET A 56 -8.56 12.13 -3.68
C MET A 56 -8.23 12.69 -2.31
N ASP A 57 -8.29 11.87 -1.27
CA ASP A 57 -7.83 12.24 0.07
C ASP A 57 -6.33 12.56 0.04
N GLU A 58 -5.94 13.63 0.71
CA GLU A 58 -4.54 14.10 0.73
C GLU A 58 -3.59 13.13 1.42
N THR A 59 -4.12 12.35 2.37
CA THR A 59 -3.38 11.37 3.16
C THR A 59 -4.14 10.06 3.20
N GLU A 60 -3.53 9.03 3.75
CA GLU A 60 -4.25 7.83 4.20
C GLU A 60 -5.31 8.20 5.23
N VAL A 61 -6.33 7.38 5.39
CA VAL A 61 -7.35 7.51 6.44
C VAL A 61 -6.69 7.30 7.80
N THR A 62 -6.86 8.27 8.71
CA THR A 62 -6.24 8.24 10.03
C THR A 62 -7.08 7.51 11.07
N ASN A 63 -6.47 7.14 12.20
CA ASN A 63 -7.16 6.54 13.35
C ASN A 63 -8.32 7.39 13.85
N ASP A 64 -8.16 8.73 13.93
CA ASP A 64 -9.24 9.65 14.33
C ASP A 64 -10.40 9.64 13.33
N GLN A 65 -10.11 9.56 12.02
CA GLN A 65 -11.14 9.50 11.00
C GLN A 65 -11.90 8.17 11.06
N PHE A 66 -11.18 7.06 11.22
CA PHE A 66 -11.78 5.75 11.32
C PHE A 66 -12.58 5.57 12.64
N ALA A 67 -12.07 6.12 13.74
CA ALA A 67 -12.78 6.13 15.02
C ALA A 67 -14.15 6.85 14.93
N ARG A 68 -14.22 7.97 14.17
CA ARG A 68 -15.50 8.65 13.91
C ARG A 68 -16.49 7.77 13.14
N PHE A 69 -16.02 7.04 12.15
CA PHE A 69 -16.85 6.07 11.41
C PHE A 69 -17.40 4.99 12.36
N VAL A 70 -16.53 4.38 13.15
CA VAL A 70 -16.94 3.32 14.08
C VAL A 70 -17.89 3.86 15.14
N ALA A 71 -17.64 5.05 15.69
CA ALA A 71 -18.53 5.69 16.67
C ALA A 71 -19.93 6.00 16.09
N ALA A 72 -20.00 6.39 14.81
CA ALA A 72 -21.25 6.72 14.14
C ALA A 72 -22.06 5.49 13.71
N THR A 73 -21.43 4.35 13.49
CA THR A 73 -22.07 3.17 12.86
C THR A 73 -22.10 1.93 13.74
N GLY A 74 -21.28 1.87 14.78
CA GLY A 74 -21.05 0.63 15.55
C GLY A 74 -20.31 -0.45 14.74
N TYR A 75 -19.62 -0.07 13.65
CA TYR A 75 -18.93 -1.02 12.78
C TYR A 75 -17.86 -1.80 13.54
N ARG A 76 -17.78 -3.09 13.24
CA ARG A 76 -16.71 -3.97 13.71
C ARG A 76 -15.92 -4.44 12.51
N THR A 77 -14.58 -4.36 12.59
CA THR A 77 -13.68 -4.77 11.52
C THR A 77 -13.57 -6.28 11.43
N VAL A 78 -13.11 -6.79 10.28
CA VAL A 78 -12.88 -8.22 10.06
C VAL A 78 -12.01 -8.82 11.17
N ALA A 79 -10.96 -8.12 11.58
CA ALA A 79 -10.04 -8.56 12.65
C ALA A 79 -10.72 -8.72 14.03
N GLU A 80 -11.91 -8.13 14.25
CA GLU A 80 -12.68 -8.24 15.48
C GLU A 80 -13.63 -9.46 15.50
N TYR A 81 -13.65 -10.26 14.43
CA TYR A 81 -14.40 -11.52 14.35
C TYR A 81 -13.45 -12.72 14.29
N ALA A 82 -13.90 -13.84 14.86
CA ALA A 82 -13.19 -15.09 14.69
C ALA A 82 -13.24 -15.53 13.22
N PRO A 83 -12.10 -16.00 12.64
CA PRO A 83 -12.11 -16.61 11.32
C PRO A 83 -13.07 -17.80 11.28
N LYS A 84 -13.72 -18.02 10.15
CA LYS A 84 -14.64 -19.16 10.00
C LYS A 84 -13.85 -20.43 9.74
N ALA A 85 -14.25 -21.54 10.38
CA ALA A 85 -13.58 -22.81 10.20
C ALA A 85 -13.65 -23.35 8.75
N GLU A 86 -14.68 -22.96 8.00
CA GLU A 86 -14.85 -23.32 6.59
C GLU A 86 -13.77 -22.71 5.68
N ASP A 87 -13.26 -21.52 6.05
CA ASP A 87 -12.22 -20.80 5.30
C ASP A 87 -10.80 -21.33 5.62
N PHE A 88 -10.67 -22.13 6.70
CA PHE A 88 -9.38 -22.68 7.16
C PHE A 88 -9.49 -24.20 7.42
N PRO A 89 -9.67 -25.03 6.36
CA PRO A 89 -9.81 -26.48 6.53
C PRO A 89 -8.59 -27.09 7.22
N GLY A 90 -8.82 -27.80 8.33
CA GLY A 90 -7.75 -28.46 9.08
C GLY A 90 -7.04 -27.60 10.12
N ALA A 91 -7.39 -26.33 10.28
CA ALA A 91 -6.91 -25.52 11.37
C ALA A 91 -7.51 -25.99 12.72
N ASP A 92 -6.70 -25.91 13.77
CA ASP A 92 -7.22 -26.15 15.13
C ASP A 92 -8.25 -25.06 15.47
N PRO A 93 -9.50 -25.42 15.82
CA PRO A 93 -10.52 -24.45 16.19
C PRO A 93 -10.10 -23.48 17.34
N ALA A 94 -9.20 -23.91 18.22
CA ALA A 94 -8.67 -23.07 19.29
C ALA A 94 -7.80 -21.90 18.78
N LEU A 95 -7.29 -21.99 17.56
CA LEU A 95 -6.51 -20.94 16.90
C LEU A 95 -7.37 -19.97 16.09
N LEU A 96 -8.64 -20.31 15.84
CA LEU A 96 -9.58 -19.45 15.09
C LEU A 96 -10.20 -18.41 16.02
N VAL A 97 -9.39 -17.47 16.45
CA VAL A 97 -9.77 -16.37 17.35
C VAL A 97 -9.63 -15.05 16.65
N PRO A 98 -10.39 -13.98 17.04
CA PRO A 98 -10.21 -12.64 16.48
C PRO A 98 -8.75 -12.20 16.56
N GLY A 99 -8.23 -11.57 15.51
CA GLY A 99 -6.85 -11.12 15.44
C GLY A 99 -6.44 -10.71 14.03
N ALA A 100 -5.18 -10.36 13.88
CA ALA A 100 -4.62 -9.95 12.60
C ALA A 100 -3.11 -10.25 12.50
N ALA A 101 -2.56 -10.08 11.28
CA ALA A 101 -1.14 -10.23 11.03
C ALA A 101 -0.36 -9.01 11.55
N VAL A 102 0.57 -9.22 12.45
CA VAL A 102 1.42 -8.19 13.06
C VAL A 102 2.88 -8.44 12.70
N PHE A 103 3.57 -7.38 12.30
CA PHE A 103 5.02 -7.40 12.20
C PHE A 103 5.63 -7.42 13.60
N VAL A 104 6.37 -8.48 13.88
CA VAL A 104 7.11 -8.65 15.13
C VAL A 104 8.59 -8.72 14.80
N ARG A 105 9.32 -7.70 15.22
CA ARG A 105 10.76 -7.61 14.98
C ARG A 105 11.48 -8.81 15.61
N PRO A 106 12.30 -9.57 14.85
CA PRO A 106 13.16 -10.60 15.39
C PRO A 106 14.24 -10.01 16.32
N GLU A 107 14.72 -10.80 17.27
CA GLU A 107 15.82 -10.41 18.18
C GLU A 107 17.20 -10.32 17.49
N GLY A 108 17.33 -10.88 16.30
CA GLY A 108 18.58 -10.88 15.52
C GLY A 108 18.34 -11.20 14.04
N PRO A 109 19.42 -11.30 13.27
CA PRO A 109 19.34 -11.56 11.82
C PRO A 109 18.60 -12.85 11.50
N VAL A 110 17.73 -12.79 10.49
CA VAL A 110 17.00 -13.94 9.97
C VAL A 110 17.17 -13.99 8.44
N THR A 111 16.91 -15.14 7.84
CA THR A 111 16.84 -15.24 6.38
C THR A 111 15.58 -14.57 5.85
N LEU A 112 15.63 -13.98 4.65
CA LEU A 112 14.46 -13.31 4.04
C LEU A 112 13.57 -14.27 3.23
N GLU A 113 13.78 -15.57 3.36
CA GLU A 113 13.05 -16.60 2.59
C GLU A 113 11.74 -17.02 3.27
N ASP A 114 11.67 -16.91 4.60
CA ASP A 114 10.50 -17.29 5.39
C ASP A 114 9.91 -16.08 6.13
N PRO A 115 8.83 -15.48 5.61
CA PRO A 115 8.15 -14.35 6.24
C PRO A 115 7.59 -14.64 7.64
N LEU A 116 7.34 -15.88 7.99
CA LEU A 116 6.84 -16.25 9.32
C LEU A 116 7.87 -15.99 10.44
N GLN A 117 9.10 -15.65 10.10
CA GLN A 117 10.09 -15.22 11.08
C GLN A 117 9.81 -13.83 11.65
N TRP A 118 9.06 -12.97 10.96
CA TRP A 118 8.68 -11.62 11.41
C TRP A 118 7.19 -11.31 11.28
N TRP A 119 6.38 -12.21 10.71
CA TRP A 119 4.94 -12.10 10.73
C TRP A 119 4.34 -13.06 11.74
N ARG A 120 3.45 -12.56 12.59
CA ARG A 120 2.70 -13.35 13.56
C ARG A 120 1.21 -13.05 13.43
N TYR A 121 0.38 -14.07 13.49
CA TYR A 121 -1.03 -13.87 13.80
C TYR A 121 -1.14 -13.60 15.30
N VAL A 122 -1.59 -12.40 15.67
CA VAL A 122 -1.69 -11.98 17.07
C VAL A 122 -3.15 -11.91 17.47
N PRO A 123 -3.61 -12.79 18.38
CA PRO A 123 -4.96 -12.72 18.94
C PRO A 123 -5.26 -11.34 19.54
N GLY A 124 -6.41 -10.77 19.20
CA GLY A 124 -6.84 -9.46 19.66
C GLY A 124 -6.19 -8.27 18.96
N ALA A 125 -5.24 -8.49 18.03
CA ALA A 125 -4.73 -7.40 17.20
C ALA A 125 -5.82 -6.91 16.24
N GLN A 126 -6.07 -5.61 16.24
CA GLN A 126 -7.06 -4.92 15.40
C GLN A 126 -6.76 -3.42 15.42
N TRP A 127 -7.50 -2.62 14.72
CA TRP A 127 -7.19 -1.20 14.52
C TRP A 127 -7.01 -0.37 15.80
N ARG A 128 -7.68 -0.70 16.93
CA ARG A 128 -7.46 -0.03 18.25
C ARG A 128 -6.28 -0.60 19.03
N HIS A 129 -5.89 -1.83 18.72
CA HIS A 129 -4.82 -2.58 19.38
C HIS A 129 -3.85 -3.14 18.33
N PRO A 130 -3.08 -2.27 17.62
CA PRO A 130 -2.35 -2.67 16.42
C PRO A 130 -1.23 -3.68 16.65
N GLU A 131 -0.73 -3.81 17.89
CA GLU A 131 0.27 -4.81 18.26
C GLU A 131 -0.31 -5.91 19.17
N GLY A 132 -1.65 -5.98 19.28
CA GLY A 132 -2.38 -6.88 20.16
C GLY A 132 -2.91 -6.18 21.43
N PRO A 133 -3.54 -6.96 22.35
CA PRO A 133 -4.32 -6.42 23.50
C PRO A 133 -3.55 -5.48 24.44
N GLY A 134 -2.21 -5.53 24.46
CA GLY A 134 -1.35 -4.65 25.26
C GLY A 134 -1.01 -3.32 24.59
N SER A 135 -1.50 -3.08 23.38
CA SER A 135 -1.26 -1.84 22.62
C SER A 135 -2.51 -1.00 22.49
N ASP A 136 -2.35 0.29 22.17
CA ASP A 136 -3.44 1.23 21.94
C ASP A 136 -3.07 2.26 20.85
N ILE A 137 -4.05 3.09 20.50
CA ILE A 137 -3.89 4.21 19.58
C ILE A 137 -3.97 5.58 20.29
N ASP A 138 -3.88 5.63 21.61
CA ASP A 138 -3.91 6.86 22.38
C ASP A 138 -2.75 7.78 22.00
N GLY A 139 -3.09 9.03 21.67
CA GLY A 139 -2.12 9.98 21.15
C GLY A 139 -1.64 9.71 19.70
N LYS A 140 -2.18 8.67 19.02
CA LYS A 140 -1.82 8.27 17.65
C LYS A 140 -2.95 8.55 16.66
N GLY A 141 -3.86 9.48 16.97
CA GLY A 141 -5.04 9.78 16.15
C GLY A 141 -4.73 10.22 14.72
N ASN A 142 -3.58 10.85 14.50
CA ASN A 142 -3.10 11.33 13.20
C ASN A 142 -2.20 10.31 12.45
N ARG A 143 -2.07 9.06 12.94
CA ARG A 143 -1.43 8.00 12.19
C ARG A 143 -2.44 7.28 11.29
N PRO A 144 -2.04 6.71 10.15
CA PRO A 144 -2.90 5.86 9.35
C PRO A 144 -3.54 4.74 10.19
N VAL A 145 -4.82 4.47 9.95
CA VAL A 145 -5.46 3.27 10.46
C VAL A 145 -4.91 2.04 9.74
N VAL A 146 -4.65 0.98 10.51
CA VAL A 146 -4.18 -0.31 10.00
C VAL A 146 -5.06 -1.46 10.49
N HIS A 147 -4.75 -2.69 10.12
CA HIS A 147 -5.60 -3.86 10.38
C HIS A 147 -7.00 -3.74 9.80
N VAL A 148 -7.11 -3.05 8.69
CA VAL A 148 -8.33 -2.91 7.91
C VAL A 148 -8.29 -3.87 6.72
N ALA A 149 -9.18 -4.84 6.70
CA ALA A 149 -9.40 -5.69 5.53
C ALA A 149 -10.08 -4.88 4.41
N TYR A 150 -10.13 -5.43 3.20
CA TYR A 150 -10.73 -4.73 2.07
C TYR A 150 -12.17 -4.30 2.35
N ALA A 151 -12.98 -5.17 2.96
CA ALA A 151 -14.38 -4.88 3.30
C ALA A 151 -14.51 -3.72 4.31
N ASP A 152 -13.57 -3.59 5.25
CA ASP A 152 -13.56 -2.51 6.25
C ASP A 152 -13.28 -1.16 5.58
N ALA A 153 -12.28 -1.12 4.70
CA ALA A 153 -11.92 0.07 3.93
C ALA A 153 -13.08 0.52 3.01
N GLU A 154 -13.74 -0.43 2.35
CA GLU A 154 -14.89 -0.18 1.51
C GLU A 154 -16.11 0.30 2.32
N ALA A 155 -16.36 -0.24 3.51
CA ALA A 155 -17.43 0.19 4.41
C ALA A 155 -17.20 1.63 4.89
N TYR A 156 -15.98 1.99 5.29
CA TYR A 156 -15.61 3.36 5.62
C TYR A 156 -15.83 4.30 4.43
N ALA A 157 -15.33 3.91 3.25
CA ALA A 157 -15.45 4.75 2.06
C ALA A 157 -16.90 5.05 1.71
N ARG A 158 -17.79 4.04 1.72
CA ARG A 158 -19.24 4.22 1.51
C ARG A 158 -19.88 5.14 2.55
N TRP A 159 -19.57 4.97 3.84
CA TRP A 159 -20.06 5.83 4.90
C TRP A 159 -19.64 7.29 4.69
N ALA A 160 -18.41 7.51 4.25
CA ALA A 160 -17.87 8.84 3.99
C ALA A 160 -18.38 9.48 2.67
N GLY A 161 -19.27 8.81 1.92
CA GLY A 161 -19.72 9.25 0.59
C GLY A 161 -18.60 9.23 -0.46
N LYS A 162 -17.70 8.26 -0.34
CA LYS A 162 -16.49 8.06 -1.16
C LYS A 162 -16.43 6.61 -1.66
N ARG A 163 -15.34 6.27 -2.35
CA ARG A 163 -14.97 4.91 -2.75
C ARG A 163 -13.45 4.72 -2.64
N LEU A 164 -13.00 3.48 -2.74
CA LEU A 164 -11.58 3.21 -2.92
C LEU A 164 -11.15 3.61 -4.34
N PRO A 165 -9.89 4.03 -4.54
CA PRO A 165 -9.37 4.32 -5.86
C PRO A 165 -9.23 3.02 -6.69
N THR A 166 -9.36 3.14 -8.00
CA THR A 166 -8.79 2.13 -8.89
C THR A 166 -7.27 2.22 -8.83
N GLU A 167 -6.59 1.13 -9.21
CA GLU A 167 -5.14 1.12 -9.29
C GLU A 167 -4.58 2.23 -10.20
N ALA A 168 -5.26 2.50 -11.31
CA ALA A 168 -4.88 3.56 -12.25
C ALA A 168 -5.09 4.98 -11.66
N GLU A 169 -6.19 5.20 -10.96
CA GLU A 169 -6.43 6.47 -10.24
C GLU A 169 -5.40 6.70 -9.15
N TRP A 170 -5.07 5.65 -8.39
CA TRP A 170 -4.04 5.73 -7.38
C TRP A 170 -2.68 6.10 -8.00
N GLU A 171 -2.29 5.45 -9.10
CA GLU A 171 -0.98 5.65 -9.71
C GLU A 171 -0.83 7.04 -10.35
N ILE A 172 -1.82 7.52 -11.14
CA ILE A 172 -1.75 8.87 -11.71
C ILE A 172 -1.66 9.94 -10.62
N ALA A 173 -2.40 9.76 -9.53
CA ALA A 173 -2.38 10.68 -8.40
C ALA A 173 -1.03 10.64 -7.66
N ALA A 174 -0.46 9.46 -7.43
CA ALA A 174 0.81 9.28 -6.75
C ALA A 174 1.99 9.78 -7.58
N ARG A 175 1.93 9.67 -8.92
CA ARG A 175 2.95 10.26 -9.82
C ARG A 175 2.96 11.79 -9.77
N GLY A 176 1.86 12.41 -9.39
CA GLY A 176 1.75 13.85 -9.43
C GLY A 176 1.75 14.34 -10.88
N ASP A 177 2.63 15.27 -11.18
CA ASP A 177 2.90 15.79 -12.54
C ASP A 177 4.13 15.14 -13.21
N LEU A 178 4.64 14.05 -12.63
CA LEU A 178 5.88 13.38 -13.05
C LEU A 178 5.57 12.05 -13.78
N ASP A 179 5.42 12.08 -15.10
CA ASP A 179 5.22 10.86 -15.88
C ASP A 179 6.50 10.00 -15.94
N ALA A 180 6.36 8.69 -15.80
CA ALA A 180 7.40 7.67 -15.94
C ALA A 180 8.62 7.83 -14.98
N LYS A 181 8.47 8.58 -13.86
CA LYS A 181 9.52 8.68 -12.85
C LYS A 181 9.52 7.50 -11.89
N THR A 182 10.67 7.27 -11.27
CA THR A 182 10.92 6.17 -10.34
C THR A 182 10.13 6.33 -9.02
N TYR A 183 10.16 7.56 -8.47
CA TYR A 183 9.50 7.91 -7.22
C TYR A 183 8.48 9.03 -7.43
N ALA A 184 7.63 9.25 -6.44
CA ALA A 184 6.65 10.33 -6.42
C ALA A 184 7.26 11.75 -6.48
N TRP A 185 8.54 11.87 -6.22
CA TRP A 185 9.32 13.13 -6.24
C TRP A 185 10.36 13.20 -7.35
N GLY A 186 10.44 12.20 -8.26
CA GLY A 186 11.37 12.16 -9.38
C GLY A 186 12.26 10.92 -9.38
N ASP A 187 13.54 11.08 -9.74
CA ASP A 187 14.49 9.96 -9.86
C ASP A 187 15.58 9.98 -8.77
N GLU A 188 15.54 10.97 -7.87
CA GLU A 188 16.48 11.03 -6.74
C GLU A 188 16.14 9.95 -5.71
N ARG A 189 17.17 9.32 -5.14
CA ARG A 189 16.98 8.35 -4.06
C ARG A 189 16.24 8.94 -2.87
N LEU A 190 15.57 8.08 -2.10
CA LEU A 190 14.72 8.46 -0.97
C LEU A 190 15.48 9.12 0.20
N ASP A 191 16.82 8.95 0.25
CA ASP A 191 17.72 9.43 1.31
C ASP A 191 18.73 10.47 0.82
N THR A 192 18.43 11.19 -0.26
CA THR A 192 19.35 12.15 -0.86
C THR A 192 19.69 13.30 0.09
N ALA A 193 21.00 13.55 0.26
CA ALA A 193 21.56 14.61 1.12
C ALA A 193 21.10 14.58 2.60
N GLY A 194 20.79 13.38 3.12
CA GLY A 194 20.34 13.20 4.50
C GLY A 194 18.87 13.60 4.75
N HIS A 195 18.13 13.89 3.69
CA HIS A 195 16.71 14.19 3.75
C HIS A 195 15.89 12.99 3.26
N TRP A 196 15.14 12.38 4.16
CA TRP A 196 14.22 11.29 3.84
C TRP A 196 12.95 11.84 3.15
N ARG A 197 12.49 11.12 2.13
CA ARG A 197 11.35 11.50 1.31
C ARG A 197 10.08 10.73 1.67
N CYS A 198 10.22 9.61 2.39
CA CYS A 198 9.11 8.77 2.83
C CYS A 198 9.51 7.96 4.06
N ASN A 199 8.50 7.42 4.77
CA ASN A 199 8.70 6.48 5.86
C ASN A 199 8.92 5.07 5.28
N ALA A 200 10.15 4.57 5.37
CA ALA A 200 10.56 3.27 4.87
C ALA A 200 11.57 2.63 5.85
N PHE A 201 11.82 1.34 5.74
CA PHE A 201 12.75 0.64 6.62
C PHE A 201 14.21 0.98 6.28
N GLN A 202 14.99 1.35 7.29
CA GLN A 202 16.39 1.72 7.12
C GLN A 202 17.30 0.82 7.96
N GLY A 203 18.24 0.18 7.30
CA GLY A 203 19.18 -0.75 7.94
C GLY A 203 18.90 -2.18 7.53
N ARG A 204 19.26 -3.15 8.37
CA ARG A 204 19.10 -4.57 8.04
C ARG A 204 17.67 -5.03 8.35
N PHE A 205 16.90 -5.32 7.30
CA PHE A 205 15.56 -5.89 7.45
C PHE A 205 15.65 -7.38 7.85
N PRO A 206 14.77 -7.84 8.77
CA PRO A 206 13.71 -7.16 9.49
C PRO A 206 14.08 -6.77 10.93
N ASP A 207 15.31 -6.99 11.36
CA ASP A 207 15.71 -6.95 12.78
C ASP A 207 16.31 -5.61 13.24
N ALA A 208 16.94 -4.84 12.35
CA ALA A 208 17.67 -3.63 12.71
C ALA A 208 17.25 -2.42 11.88
N ASP A 209 16.17 -1.76 12.33
CA ASP A 209 15.73 -0.49 11.77
C ASP A 209 16.43 0.67 12.48
N ALA A 210 17.19 1.44 11.72
CA ALA A 210 17.98 2.56 12.22
C ALA A 210 17.13 3.83 12.47
N ALA A 211 15.88 3.88 11.98
CA ALA A 211 14.97 5.01 12.10
C ALA A 211 15.58 6.36 11.66
N LEU A 212 16.36 6.36 10.60
CA LEU A 212 17.03 7.56 10.08
C LEU A 212 16.04 8.57 9.49
N ASP A 213 14.87 8.12 9.09
CA ASP A 213 13.76 8.95 8.64
C ASP A 213 12.95 9.58 9.80
N GLY A 214 13.28 9.24 11.04
CA GLY A 214 12.66 9.73 12.28
C GLY A 214 11.65 8.78 12.92
N PHE A 215 11.31 7.66 12.28
CA PHE A 215 10.27 6.76 12.76
C PHE A 215 10.68 5.29 12.75
N ARG A 216 10.24 4.57 13.77
CA ARG A 216 10.21 3.11 13.79
C ARG A 216 8.76 2.66 13.71
N GLY A 217 8.34 2.15 12.57
CA GLY A 217 6.95 1.82 12.33
C GLY A 217 6.15 2.97 11.70
N ILE A 218 4.86 3.01 11.93
CA ILE A 218 3.95 3.98 11.28
C ILE A 218 4.23 5.40 11.75
N ALA A 219 4.48 6.31 10.82
CA ALA A 219 4.59 7.75 11.07
C ALA A 219 3.20 8.41 11.12
N PRO A 220 3.05 9.56 11.81
CA PRO A 220 1.91 10.42 11.58
C PRO A 220 1.84 10.85 10.11
N VAL A 221 0.64 11.07 9.58
CA VAL A 221 0.50 11.57 8.20
C VAL A 221 1.16 12.95 8.03
N ARG A 222 1.61 13.28 6.81
CA ARG A 222 2.21 14.57 6.43
C ARG A 222 3.56 14.86 7.10
N GLN A 223 4.35 13.85 7.39
CA GLN A 223 5.70 14.06 7.92
C GLN A 223 6.71 14.45 6.82
N TYR A 224 6.42 14.10 5.59
CA TYR A 224 7.27 14.37 4.42
C TYR A 224 6.57 15.34 3.47
N ALA A 225 7.34 15.90 2.53
CA ALA A 225 6.79 16.81 1.53
C ALA A 225 5.77 16.11 0.63
N PRO A 226 4.69 16.78 0.24
CA PRO A 226 3.73 16.21 -0.69
C PRO A 226 4.31 16.11 -2.10
N ASN A 227 3.69 15.31 -2.96
CA ASN A 227 3.98 15.32 -4.40
C ASN A 227 3.44 16.59 -5.09
N GLY A 228 3.67 16.73 -6.40
CA GLY A 228 3.27 17.90 -7.18
C GLY A 228 1.77 18.21 -7.16
N LEU A 229 0.92 17.25 -6.83
CA LEU A 229 -0.54 17.42 -6.70
C LEU A 229 -1.01 17.65 -5.24
N GLY A 230 -0.09 17.72 -4.28
CA GLY A 230 -0.43 17.96 -2.86
C GLY A 230 -0.83 16.70 -2.09
N LEU A 231 -0.51 15.51 -2.59
CA LEU A 231 -0.72 14.25 -1.88
C LEU A 231 0.49 13.88 -1.03
N TYR A 232 0.23 13.52 0.20
CA TYR A 232 1.22 13.08 1.17
C TYR A 232 1.26 11.56 1.25
N ASP A 233 2.41 11.03 1.68
CA ASP A 233 2.59 9.64 2.09
C ASP A 233 2.21 8.59 1.02
N VAL A 234 2.30 8.98 -0.27
CA VAL A 234 2.04 8.08 -1.41
C VAL A 234 3.18 7.07 -1.66
N ALA A 235 4.23 7.14 -0.86
CA ALA A 235 5.33 6.19 -0.86
C ALA A 235 5.72 5.89 0.59
N GLY A 236 5.83 4.61 0.95
CA GLY A 236 6.11 4.18 2.32
C GLY A 236 4.90 4.31 3.26
N ASN A 237 5.13 4.46 4.53
CA ASN A 237 4.19 4.54 5.64
C ASN A 237 3.29 3.30 5.74
N VAL A 238 2.13 3.27 5.07
CA VAL A 238 1.30 2.06 5.00
C VAL A 238 0.88 1.77 3.56
N TRP A 239 0.75 0.48 3.22
CA TRP A 239 0.12 0.06 1.99
C TRP A 239 -1.31 0.58 1.89
N GLU A 240 -1.78 0.82 0.67
CA GLU A 240 -3.10 1.37 0.41
C GLU A 240 -3.93 0.48 -0.51
N TRP A 241 -5.11 0.07 -0.05
CA TRP A 241 -6.05 -0.70 -0.85
C TRP A 241 -6.52 0.04 -2.09
N CYS A 242 -6.49 -0.67 -3.23
CA CYS A 242 -7.16 -0.29 -4.47
C CYS A 242 -8.34 -1.22 -4.75
N SER A 243 -9.30 -0.75 -5.55
CA SER A 243 -10.51 -1.51 -5.88
C SER A 243 -10.29 -2.65 -6.88
N ASP A 244 -9.13 -2.69 -7.54
CA ASP A 244 -8.82 -3.66 -8.57
C ASP A 244 -8.53 -5.04 -8.00
N TRP A 245 -9.06 -6.10 -8.62
CA TRP A 245 -8.56 -7.44 -8.40
C TRP A 245 -7.10 -7.57 -8.84
N TYR A 246 -6.32 -8.36 -8.11
CA TYR A 246 -4.94 -8.60 -8.48
C TYR A 246 -4.83 -9.76 -9.47
N ARG A 247 -4.11 -9.51 -10.56
CA ARG A 247 -3.58 -10.53 -11.50
C ARG A 247 -2.20 -10.07 -11.97
N PRO A 248 -1.18 -10.96 -11.96
CA PRO A 248 0.17 -10.57 -12.38
C PRO A 248 0.28 -10.26 -13.89
N ASP A 249 -0.64 -10.78 -14.71
CA ASP A 249 -0.65 -10.61 -16.16
C ASP A 249 -1.44 -9.38 -16.64
N THR A 250 -2.04 -8.60 -15.74
CA THR A 250 -2.94 -7.47 -16.09
C THR A 250 -2.26 -6.45 -17.00
N TYR A 251 -1.04 -6.03 -16.69
CA TYR A 251 -0.34 -5.00 -17.46
C TYR A 251 0.08 -5.52 -18.83
N ARG A 252 0.57 -6.75 -18.88
CA ARG A 252 0.90 -7.42 -20.15
C ARG A 252 -0.31 -7.55 -21.07
N LEU A 253 -1.48 -7.91 -20.54
CA LEU A 253 -2.71 -8.02 -21.31
C LEU A 253 -3.20 -6.65 -21.81
N ARG A 254 -3.12 -5.62 -20.98
CA ARG A 254 -3.46 -4.24 -21.38
C ARG A 254 -2.54 -3.74 -22.50
N ALA A 255 -1.23 -3.91 -22.34
CA ALA A 255 -0.26 -3.51 -23.35
C ALA A 255 -0.42 -4.25 -24.68
N ALA A 256 -0.73 -5.55 -24.64
CA ALA A 256 -0.94 -6.37 -25.83
C ALA A 256 -2.14 -5.92 -26.70
N ASN A 257 -3.16 -5.30 -26.07
CA ASN A 257 -4.31 -4.75 -26.80
C ASN A 257 -3.97 -3.46 -27.58
N GLY A 258 -2.82 -2.84 -27.27
CA GLY A 258 -2.37 -1.58 -27.89
C GLY A 258 -3.24 -0.37 -27.53
N GLY A 259 -2.73 0.83 -27.83
CA GLY A 259 -3.45 2.07 -27.59
C GLY A 259 -3.55 2.47 -26.12
N VAL A 260 -4.46 3.42 -25.85
CA VAL A 260 -4.70 3.99 -24.53
C VAL A 260 -5.89 3.30 -23.87
N VAL A 261 -5.66 2.68 -22.71
CA VAL A 261 -6.74 2.06 -21.91
C VAL A 261 -7.42 3.15 -21.07
N ARG A 262 -8.74 3.34 -21.25
CA ARG A 262 -9.49 4.41 -20.57
C ARG A 262 -10.18 3.90 -19.31
N ASN A 263 -9.99 4.62 -18.20
CA ASN A 263 -10.62 4.36 -16.89
C ASN A 263 -10.63 2.86 -16.52
N PRO A 264 -9.48 2.16 -16.51
CA PRO A 264 -9.48 0.74 -16.21
C PRO A 264 -9.90 0.47 -14.76
N ARG A 265 -10.72 -0.56 -14.57
CA ARG A 265 -11.24 -0.98 -13.26
C ARG A 265 -10.67 -2.34 -12.80
N GLY A 266 -9.54 -2.73 -13.34
CA GLY A 266 -8.93 -4.02 -13.07
C GLY A 266 -9.57 -5.19 -13.83
N PRO A 267 -9.05 -6.39 -13.63
CA PRO A 267 -9.64 -7.63 -14.16
C PRO A 267 -10.93 -7.99 -13.41
N SER A 268 -11.73 -8.89 -14.00
CA SER A 268 -12.99 -9.36 -13.42
C SER A 268 -12.81 -10.36 -12.28
N ASP A 269 -11.63 -10.95 -12.15
CA ASP A 269 -11.28 -11.98 -11.17
C ASP A 269 -9.87 -11.79 -10.62
N SER A 270 -9.59 -12.46 -9.51
CA SER A 270 -8.28 -12.51 -8.91
C SER A 270 -7.51 -13.74 -9.36
N LEU A 271 -6.22 -13.60 -9.62
CA LEU A 271 -5.28 -14.69 -9.82
C LEU A 271 -3.97 -14.40 -9.11
N ASP A 272 -3.60 -15.24 -8.18
CA ASP A 272 -2.27 -15.26 -7.60
C ASP A 272 -1.68 -16.68 -7.72
N PRO A 273 -0.66 -16.89 -8.56
CA PRO A 273 -0.04 -18.21 -8.69
C PRO A 273 0.67 -18.69 -7.44
N ASP A 274 1.10 -17.79 -6.56
CA ASP A 274 1.80 -18.12 -5.30
C ASP A 274 0.83 -18.64 -4.23
N GLU A 275 -0.45 -18.20 -4.29
CA GLU A 275 -1.52 -18.63 -3.37
C GLU A 275 -2.81 -18.89 -4.14
N PRO A 276 -2.88 -20.04 -4.86
CA PRO A 276 -4.03 -20.38 -5.67
C PRO A 276 -5.32 -20.48 -4.83
N GLY A 277 -6.39 -19.85 -5.30
CA GLY A 277 -7.69 -19.87 -4.63
C GLY A 277 -7.89 -18.79 -3.56
N VAL A 278 -6.87 -18.05 -3.19
CA VAL A 278 -6.98 -16.89 -2.28
C VAL A 278 -7.28 -15.63 -3.10
N PRO A 279 -8.49 -15.03 -2.99
CA PRO A 279 -8.81 -13.81 -3.72
C PRO A 279 -8.02 -12.63 -3.17
N LYS A 280 -7.36 -11.88 -4.06
CA LYS A 280 -6.53 -10.74 -3.69
C LYS A 280 -6.91 -9.47 -4.44
N ARG A 281 -6.82 -8.35 -3.73
CA ARG A 281 -6.90 -7.01 -4.31
C ARG A 281 -5.51 -6.38 -4.39
N VAL A 282 -5.39 -5.43 -5.29
CA VAL A 282 -4.17 -4.61 -5.41
C VAL A 282 -4.05 -3.69 -4.21
N HIS A 283 -2.82 -3.54 -3.72
CA HIS A 283 -2.44 -2.43 -2.86
C HIS A 283 -1.18 -1.75 -3.38
N ARG A 284 -1.01 -0.48 -3.04
CA ARG A 284 0.00 0.38 -3.62
C ARG A 284 0.78 1.14 -2.54
N GLY A 285 1.91 1.73 -2.94
CA GLY A 285 2.69 2.68 -2.16
C GLY A 285 3.82 2.09 -1.33
N GLY A 286 3.78 0.81 -1.02
CA GLY A 286 4.70 0.23 -0.03
C GLY A 286 4.35 0.62 1.40
N SER A 287 5.22 0.35 2.34
CA SER A 287 5.01 0.69 3.75
C SER A 287 6.33 0.96 4.47
N PHE A 288 6.26 1.30 5.74
CA PHE A 288 7.41 1.44 6.63
C PHE A 288 8.29 0.18 6.73
N LEU A 289 7.81 -0.96 6.26
CA LEU A 289 8.56 -2.22 6.19
C LEU A 289 9.28 -2.42 4.86
N CYS A 290 9.07 -1.55 3.87
CA CYS A 290 9.72 -1.66 2.58
C CYS A 290 11.13 -1.09 2.63
N SER A 291 12.08 -1.81 2.05
CA SER A 291 13.48 -1.42 1.89
C SER A 291 14.03 -1.96 0.57
N ASP A 292 15.18 -1.47 0.14
CA ASP A 292 15.89 -2.02 -1.03
C ASP A 292 16.23 -3.51 -0.86
N GLN A 293 16.40 -3.99 0.38
CA GLN A 293 16.72 -5.38 0.68
C GLN A 293 15.56 -6.34 0.57
N TYR A 294 14.33 -5.90 0.95
CA TYR A 294 13.20 -6.81 1.08
C TYR A 294 12.07 -6.51 0.12
N CYS A 295 11.55 -5.29 0.09
CA CYS A 295 10.30 -4.97 -0.61
C CYS A 295 10.49 -4.02 -1.80
N ALA A 296 11.11 -2.84 -1.59
CA ALA A 296 11.32 -1.75 -2.54
C ALA A 296 10.04 -1.24 -3.26
N ARG A 297 8.85 -1.56 -2.77
CA ARG A 297 7.58 -1.21 -3.44
C ARG A 297 7.05 0.19 -3.06
N PHE A 298 7.90 1.04 -2.47
CA PHE A 298 7.74 2.49 -2.44
C PHE A 298 8.05 3.16 -3.80
N LEU A 299 8.49 2.38 -4.78
CA LEU A 299 8.62 2.79 -6.18
C LEU A 299 7.23 2.90 -6.81
N ILE A 300 6.90 4.06 -7.37
CA ILE A 300 5.50 4.41 -7.71
C ILE A 300 4.84 3.44 -8.69
N GLY A 301 5.53 2.97 -9.71
CA GLY A 301 4.93 2.05 -10.68
C GLY A 301 4.72 0.62 -10.18
N THR A 302 5.21 0.26 -8.98
CA THR A 302 5.15 -1.11 -8.47
C THR A 302 3.82 -1.44 -7.81
N ARG A 303 3.47 -2.72 -7.82
CA ARG A 303 2.21 -3.26 -7.31
C ARG A 303 2.45 -4.15 -6.11
N GLY A 304 1.50 -4.19 -5.18
CA GLY A 304 1.39 -5.20 -4.15
C GLY A 304 0.07 -5.95 -4.25
N LYS A 305 -0.09 -7.00 -3.44
CA LYS A 305 -1.28 -7.85 -3.39
C LYS A 305 -1.61 -8.23 -1.96
N GLY A 306 -2.89 -8.24 -1.60
CA GLY A 306 -3.35 -8.64 -0.27
C GLY A 306 -4.64 -9.44 -0.33
N ALA A 307 -4.76 -10.47 0.53
CA ALA A 307 -6.00 -11.21 0.73
C ALA A 307 -7.11 -10.28 1.25
N VAL A 308 -8.30 -10.40 0.68
CA VAL A 308 -9.40 -9.44 0.93
C VAL A 308 -9.97 -9.50 2.34
N ASP A 309 -9.77 -10.58 3.02
CA ASP A 309 -10.30 -10.91 4.35
C ASP A 309 -9.27 -10.73 5.47
N THR A 310 -8.08 -10.22 5.16
CA THR A 310 -6.99 -10.11 6.11
C THR A 310 -6.50 -8.67 6.23
N GLY A 311 -6.51 -8.15 7.46
CA GLY A 311 -5.82 -6.91 7.81
C GLY A 311 -4.41 -7.20 8.34
N SER A 312 -3.51 -6.23 8.20
CA SER A 312 -2.16 -6.34 8.74
C SER A 312 -1.67 -5.01 9.32
N SER A 313 -0.62 -5.06 10.14
CA SER A 313 -0.08 -3.90 10.85
C SER A 313 0.58 -2.83 9.97
N HIS A 314 0.58 -2.99 8.65
CA HIS A 314 1.18 -2.07 7.68
C HIS A 314 0.28 -1.78 6.47
N LEU A 315 -1.02 -2.07 6.57
CA LEU A 315 -1.99 -1.95 5.47
C LEU A 315 -3.17 -1.09 5.90
N GLY A 316 -3.35 0.01 5.21
CA GLY A 316 -4.40 1.00 5.34
C GLY A 316 -5.04 1.34 4.00
N PHE A 317 -5.51 2.56 3.83
CA PHE A 317 -6.15 3.01 2.59
C PHE A 317 -6.35 4.53 2.57
N ARG A 318 -6.56 5.08 1.37
CA ARG A 318 -7.16 6.41 1.15
C ARG A 318 -8.37 6.31 0.23
N CYS A 319 -9.20 7.34 0.20
CA CYS A 319 -10.43 7.34 -0.58
C CYS A 319 -10.41 8.37 -1.71
N VAL A 320 -11.25 8.10 -2.72
CA VAL A 320 -11.56 9.01 -3.81
C VAL A 320 -13.05 9.30 -3.87
N ARG A 321 -13.39 10.39 -4.53
CA ARG A 321 -14.79 10.78 -4.80
C ARG A 321 -14.91 11.34 -6.20
N GLU A 322 -15.93 10.92 -6.90
CA GLU A 322 -16.32 11.51 -8.18
C GLU A 322 -16.93 12.90 -7.95
N GLY A 323 -16.90 13.70 -8.97
CA GLY A 323 -17.52 15.03 -8.95
C GLY A 323 -16.80 16.01 -9.88
N PRO A 324 -17.42 17.16 -10.14
CA PRO A 324 -16.79 18.19 -10.96
C PRO A 324 -15.51 18.68 -10.28
N GLY A 325 -14.53 19.03 -11.09
CA GLY A 325 -13.33 19.72 -10.65
C GLY A 325 -13.64 21.10 -10.06
N PRO A 326 -12.63 21.76 -9.48
CA PRO A 326 -12.80 23.13 -9.01
C PRO A 326 -13.23 24.01 -10.18
N VAL A 327 -14.28 24.80 -9.96
CA VAL A 327 -14.69 25.83 -10.93
C VAL A 327 -13.51 26.79 -11.06
N ALA A 328 -13.00 26.98 -12.27
CA ALA A 328 -12.01 28.01 -12.50
C ALA A 328 -12.61 29.36 -12.04
N GLY A 329 -12.17 29.82 -10.89
CA GLY A 329 -12.59 31.11 -10.36
C GLY A 329 -12.20 32.18 -11.36
N GLY A 330 -13.18 32.89 -11.92
CA GLY A 330 -12.92 34.14 -12.61
C GLY A 330 -12.21 35.08 -11.61
N LEU A 331 -10.99 35.46 -11.95
CA LEU A 331 -10.31 36.62 -11.36
C LEU A 331 -11.00 37.88 -11.81
#